data_b01ac644674dd6bf1fa50308d1b25c80
#
_entry.id   b01ac644674dd6bf1fa50308d1b25c80
#
_cell.length_a   1.000
_cell.length_b   1.000
_cell.length_c   1.000
_cell.angle_alpha   90.00
_cell.angle_beta   90.00
_cell.angle_gamma   90.00
#
_symmetry.space_group_name_H-M   'P 1'
#
loop_
_entity.id
_entity.type
_entity.pdbx_description
1 polymer ?
#
loop_
_entity_poly.entity_id
_entity_poly.type
_entity_poly.pdbx_seq_one_letter_code
_entity_poly.pdbx_strand_id
1 'polypeptide(L)'
;AAQPRLWDYALRLRDKRHAAALLDVARMTPLLHVSQRFPASRLCAAPVLPLARHPRIDNRVVVFDLDSDPAPLLAMAPADIADRLYTPAADLPEGEQRVPLKEVHLNRSPALVAWSHLRPADMDRLGIDPARCERHAATLRQAGPALAEKVRQVFAGERISTPGDVDASLYDGFLGDADKRRFTDVRTTPPALLGQRDFGFRDARLPELLFRYRARNWPATLAPEERERWDAYRRARLATGSNLSEYSFESFDAEL
;
A
#
# COMPACT_ATOMS: atom_id res chain seq x y z
N ALA A 1 -4.16 -29.73 -16.65
CA ALA A 1 -4.37 -28.29 -16.84
C ALA A 1 -4.63 -28.00 -18.32
N ALA A 2 -5.63 -27.15 -18.67
CA ALA A 2 -5.97 -26.82 -20.06
C ALA A 2 -4.81 -26.08 -20.79
N GLN A 3 -3.92 -25.43 -20.04
CA GLN A 3 -2.79 -24.66 -20.56
C GLN A 3 -1.54 -24.82 -19.69
N PRO A 4 -0.77 -25.92 -19.83
CA PRO A 4 0.38 -26.23 -18.98
C PRO A 4 1.46 -25.14 -19.00
N ARG A 5 1.79 -24.61 -20.19
CA ARG A 5 2.83 -23.57 -20.34
C ARG A 5 2.47 -22.26 -19.60
N LEU A 6 1.20 -21.86 -19.61
CA LEU A 6 0.74 -20.67 -18.87
C LEU A 6 0.82 -20.91 -17.36
N TRP A 7 0.48 -22.12 -16.93
CA TRP A 7 0.59 -22.54 -15.54
C TRP A 7 2.04 -22.49 -15.05
N ASP A 8 2.96 -23.08 -15.80
CA ASP A 8 4.39 -23.07 -15.50
C ASP A 8 4.95 -21.65 -15.45
N TYR A 9 4.52 -20.79 -16.38
CA TYR A 9 4.89 -19.37 -16.38
C TYR A 9 4.40 -18.67 -15.09
N ALA A 10 3.14 -18.84 -14.75
CA ALA A 10 2.55 -18.24 -13.55
C ALA A 10 3.22 -18.75 -12.25
N LEU A 11 3.57 -20.03 -12.18
CA LEU A 11 4.30 -20.60 -11.04
C LEU A 11 5.70 -19.98 -10.87
N ARG A 12 6.42 -19.68 -11.96
CA ARG A 12 7.72 -19.01 -11.87
C ARG A 12 7.65 -17.62 -11.25
N LEU A 13 6.53 -16.89 -11.42
CA LEU A 13 6.30 -15.58 -10.82
C LEU A 13 6.15 -15.61 -9.29
N ARG A 14 6.01 -16.80 -8.68
CA ARG A 14 6.10 -16.98 -7.22
C ARG A 14 7.53 -16.81 -6.71
N ASP A 15 8.53 -17.07 -7.54
CA ASP A 15 9.91 -16.78 -7.19
C ASP A 15 10.18 -15.27 -7.34
N LYS A 16 10.42 -14.64 -6.20
CA LYS A 16 10.72 -13.20 -6.13
C LYS A 16 11.97 -12.80 -6.92
N ARG A 17 12.94 -13.72 -7.10
CA ARG A 17 14.14 -13.46 -7.92
C ARG A 17 13.77 -13.39 -9.39
N HIS A 18 12.89 -14.28 -9.85
CA HIS A 18 12.39 -14.25 -11.22
C HIS A 18 11.56 -12.99 -11.48
N ALA A 19 10.65 -12.63 -10.58
CA ALA A 19 9.89 -11.39 -10.67
C ALA A 19 10.79 -10.13 -10.65
N ALA A 20 11.84 -10.13 -9.82
CA ALA A 20 12.80 -9.04 -9.76
C ALA A 20 13.66 -8.92 -11.05
N ALA A 21 13.95 -10.04 -11.71
CA ALA A 21 14.68 -10.05 -12.99
C ALA A 21 13.82 -9.47 -14.14
N LEU A 22 12.50 -9.66 -14.11
CA LEU A 22 11.57 -9.01 -15.04
C LEU A 22 11.45 -7.51 -14.77
N LEU A 23 11.49 -7.10 -13.50
CA LEU A 23 11.41 -5.71 -13.05
C LEU A 23 12.81 -5.08 -12.88
N ASP A 24 13.70 -5.34 -13.83
CA ASP A 24 15.08 -4.84 -13.81
C ASP A 24 15.10 -3.31 -14.01
N VAL A 25 15.36 -2.59 -12.91
CA VAL A 25 15.42 -1.12 -12.89
C VAL A 25 16.64 -0.55 -13.62
N ALA A 26 17.70 -1.36 -13.85
CA ALA A 26 18.86 -0.91 -14.58
C ALA A 26 18.61 -0.95 -16.10
N ARG A 27 17.91 -1.98 -16.56
CA ARG A 27 17.56 -2.12 -17.98
C ARG A 27 16.38 -1.26 -18.40
N MET A 28 15.47 -0.96 -17.44
CA MET A 28 14.22 -0.23 -17.71
C MET A 28 13.50 -0.78 -18.94
N THR A 29 13.29 -2.10 -18.97
CA THR A 29 12.59 -2.78 -20.07
C THR A 29 11.08 -2.73 -19.81
N PRO A 30 10.24 -2.30 -20.76
CA PRO A 30 8.80 -2.36 -20.64
C PRO A 30 8.30 -3.79 -20.40
N LEU A 31 7.23 -3.93 -19.66
CA LEU A 31 6.51 -5.19 -19.44
C LEU A 31 5.04 -4.92 -19.17
N LEU A 32 4.19 -5.93 -19.31
CA LEU A 32 2.79 -5.83 -18.93
C LEU A 32 2.65 -6.26 -17.47
N HIS A 33 1.93 -5.45 -16.68
CA HIS A 33 1.53 -5.79 -15.31
C HIS A 33 0.02 -5.87 -15.23
N VAL A 34 -0.51 -6.99 -14.72
CA VAL A 34 -1.94 -7.19 -14.46
C VAL A 34 -2.21 -7.01 -12.98
N SER A 35 -3.16 -6.14 -12.65
CA SER A 35 -3.52 -5.83 -11.27
C SER A 35 -4.90 -5.16 -11.20
N GLN A 36 -5.72 -5.54 -10.24
CA GLN A 36 -7.02 -4.93 -9.96
C GLN A 36 -6.98 -3.40 -9.71
N ARG A 37 -5.80 -2.84 -9.49
CA ARG A 37 -5.63 -1.39 -9.35
C ARG A 37 -5.61 -0.63 -10.68
N PHE A 38 -5.50 -1.33 -11.80
CA PHE A 38 -5.70 -0.74 -13.11
C PHE A 38 -7.17 -0.80 -13.52
N PRO A 39 -7.65 0.13 -14.37
CA PRO A 39 -9.04 0.17 -14.77
C PRO A 39 -9.51 -1.14 -15.43
N ALA A 40 -10.74 -1.54 -15.13
CA ALA A 40 -11.38 -2.71 -15.75
C ALA A 40 -11.54 -2.53 -17.27
N SER A 41 -11.70 -1.29 -17.76
CA SER A 41 -11.72 -0.95 -19.18
C SER A 41 -10.44 -1.34 -19.93
N ARG A 42 -9.33 -1.46 -19.22
CA ARG A 42 -8.03 -1.98 -19.72
C ARG A 42 -7.79 -3.42 -19.30
N LEU A 43 -8.81 -4.19 -18.99
CA LEU A 43 -8.74 -5.57 -18.48
C LEU A 43 -7.81 -5.71 -17.25
N CYS A 44 -7.78 -4.70 -16.41
CA CYS A 44 -6.89 -4.61 -15.25
C CYS A 44 -5.39 -4.76 -15.60
N ALA A 45 -4.97 -4.40 -16.81
CA ALA A 45 -3.60 -4.52 -17.29
C ALA A 45 -3.04 -3.15 -17.72
N ALA A 46 -1.73 -2.97 -17.55
CA ALA A 46 -1.04 -1.77 -18.03
C ALA A 46 0.38 -2.11 -18.49
N PRO A 47 0.87 -1.47 -19.57
CA PRO A 47 2.27 -1.46 -19.92
C PRO A 47 3.03 -0.64 -18.88
N VAL A 48 4.03 -1.20 -18.24
CA VAL A 48 4.77 -0.51 -17.17
C VAL A 48 6.28 -0.51 -17.41
N LEU A 49 6.95 0.52 -16.89
CA LEU A 49 8.41 0.64 -16.89
C LEU A 49 8.93 0.64 -15.46
N PRO A 50 9.87 -0.27 -15.09
CA PRO A 50 10.53 -0.23 -13.80
C PRO A 50 11.41 1.01 -13.67
N LEU A 51 11.23 1.82 -12.61
CA LEU A 51 11.98 3.06 -12.40
C LEU A 51 12.97 2.97 -11.26
N ALA A 52 12.56 2.44 -10.11
CA ALA A 52 13.40 2.38 -8.92
C ALA A 52 12.98 1.22 -8.00
N ARG A 53 13.93 0.71 -7.21
CA ARG A 53 13.59 -0.08 -6.04
C ARG A 53 13.07 0.84 -4.96
N HIS A 54 12.09 0.35 -4.18
CA HIS A 54 11.56 1.10 -3.05
C HIS A 54 12.67 1.33 -2.00
N PRO A 55 12.88 2.57 -1.52
CA PRO A 55 14.03 2.92 -0.66
C PRO A 55 14.03 2.25 0.71
N ARG A 56 12.85 1.86 1.22
CA ARG A 56 12.67 1.30 2.58
C ARG A 56 12.20 -0.15 2.61
N ILE A 57 11.71 -0.69 1.50
CA ILE A 57 11.08 -2.01 1.45
C ILE A 57 11.68 -2.81 0.27
N ASP A 58 12.61 -3.69 0.58
CA ASP A 58 13.42 -4.44 -0.40
C ASP A 58 12.63 -5.26 -1.42
N ASN A 59 11.42 -5.67 -1.07
CA ASN A 59 10.58 -6.52 -1.92
C ASN A 59 9.59 -5.74 -2.79
N ARG A 60 9.86 -4.44 -3.04
CA ARG A 60 9.03 -3.60 -3.91
C ARG A 60 9.85 -2.91 -4.99
N VAL A 61 9.24 -2.81 -6.16
CA VAL A 61 9.74 -2.03 -7.29
C VAL A 61 8.68 -1.02 -7.68
N VAL A 62 9.09 0.23 -7.86
CA VAL A 62 8.21 1.30 -8.34
C VAL A 62 8.24 1.29 -9.86
N VAL A 63 7.08 1.24 -10.47
CA VAL A 63 6.87 1.24 -11.91
C VAL A 63 6.02 2.44 -12.36
N PHE A 64 6.20 2.87 -13.58
CA PHE A 64 5.40 3.90 -14.25
C PHE A 64 4.49 3.26 -15.29
N ASP A 65 3.23 3.68 -15.39
CA ASP A 65 2.28 3.27 -16.43
C ASP A 65 2.59 4.01 -17.74
N LEU A 66 3.12 3.29 -18.74
CA LEU A 66 3.54 3.85 -20.01
C LEU A 66 2.39 4.33 -20.91
N ASP A 67 1.15 4.04 -20.56
CA ASP A 67 -0.02 4.60 -21.25
C ASP A 67 -0.22 6.07 -20.92
N SER A 68 0.38 6.54 -19.84
CA SER A 68 0.32 7.91 -19.34
C SER A 68 1.52 8.74 -19.82
N ASP A 69 1.30 10.06 -19.97
CA ASP A 69 2.37 11.00 -20.31
C ASP A 69 3.40 11.11 -19.17
N PRO A 70 4.71 10.91 -19.43
CA PRO A 70 5.75 11.06 -18.43
C PRO A 70 6.09 12.52 -18.08
N ALA A 71 5.69 13.51 -18.89
CA ALA A 71 6.07 14.89 -18.71
C ALA A 71 5.69 15.46 -17.32
N PRO A 72 4.50 15.22 -16.76
CA PRO A 72 4.16 15.67 -15.41
C PRO A 72 5.08 15.07 -14.33
N LEU A 73 5.41 13.79 -14.41
CA LEU A 73 6.35 13.14 -13.48
C LEU A 73 7.74 13.78 -13.52
N LEU A 74 8.19 14.16 -14.71
CA LEU A 74 9.51 14.78 -14.90
C LEU A 74 9.56 16.22 -14.40
N ALA A 75 8.47 16.97 -14.55
CA ALA A 75 8.38 18.39 -14.18
C ALA A 75 8.17 18.62 -12.67
N MET A 76 7.38 17.78 -12.01
CA MET A 76 6.97 17.97 -10.62
C MET A 76 8.11 17.72 -9.62
N ALA A 77 8.08 18.43 -8.49
CA ALA A 77 8.95 18.13 -7.35
C ALA A 77 8.53 16.83 -6.63
N PRO A 78 9.45 16.13 -5.94
CA PRO A 78 9.12 14.87 -5.22
C PRO A 78 7.97 15.02 -4.22
N ALA A 79 7.87 16.15 -3.52
CA ALA A 79 6.80 16.44 -2.56
C ALA A 79 5.42 16.49 -3.25
N ASP A 80 5.32 17.22 -4.36
CA ASP A 80 4.07 17.36 -5.12
C ASP A 80 3.63 16.02 -5.73
N ILE A 81 4.60 15.20 -6.16
CA ILE A 81 4.33 13.82 -6.63
C ILE A 81 3.78 12.98 -5.49
N ALA A 82 4.37 13.06 -4.29
CA ALA A 82 3.91 12.31 -3.12
C ALA A 82 2.48 12.72 -2.74
N ASP A 83 2.19 14.00 -2.68
CA ASP A 83 0.86 14.52 -2.36
C ASP A 83 -0.20 13.98 -3.34
N ARG A 84 0.04 14.08 -4.65
CA ARG A 84 -0.89 13.56 -5.67
C ARG A 84 -1.00 12.03 -5.68
N LEU A 85 0.07 11.33 -5.35
CA LEU A 85 0.10 9.87 -5.32
C LEU A 85 -0.74 9.31 -4.17
N TYR A 86 -0.72 9.99 -3.02
CA TYR A 86 -1.38 9.53 -1.79
C TYR A 86 -2.76 10.15 -1.57
N THR A 87 -3.10 11.24 -2.25
CA THR A 87 -4.44 11.81 -2.21
C THR A 87 -5.44 10.87 -2.89
N PRO A 88 -6.60 10.55 -2.27
CA PRO A 88 -7.68 9.83 -2.91
C PRO A 88 -8.12 10.53 -4.21
N ALA A 89 -8.50 9.75 -5.22
CA ALA A 89 -8.88 10.34 -6.51
C ALA A 89 -10.09 11.30 -6.42
N ALA A 90 -10.98 11.08 -5.44
CA ALA A 90 -12.13 11.94 -5.19
C ALA A 90 -11.75 13.31 -4.57
N ASP A 91 -10.58 13.37 -3.93
CA ASP A 91 -10.10 14.57 -3.21
C ASP A 91 -9.11 15.38 -4.04
N LEU A 92 -8.77 14.92 -5.25
CA LEU A 92 -7.92 15.67 -6.16
C LEU A 92 -8.70 16.84 -6.78
N PRO A 93 -8.04 18.01 -6.99
CA PRO A 93 -8.64 19.13 -7.69
C PRO A 93 -9.19 18.75 -9.07
N GLU A 94 -10.24 19.43 -9.52
CA GLU A 94 -10.86 19.19 -10.83
C GLU A 94 -9.82 19.32 -11.96
N GLY A 95 -9.76 18.32 -12.83
CA GLY A 95 -8.79 18.24 -13.92
C GLY A 95 -7.43 17.64 -13.54
N GLU A 96 -7.17 17.37 -12.27
CA GLU A 96 -5.95 16.70 -11.84
C GLU A 96 -6.11 15.18 -11.81
N GLN A 97 -5.06 14.48 -12.20
CA GLN A 97 -4.99 13.03 -12.17
C GLN A 97 -3.90 12.56 -11.21
N ARG A 98 -4.09 11.37 -10.65
CA ARG A 98 -3.04 10.73 -9.85
C ARG A 98 -1.81 10.48 -10.71
N VAL A 99 -0.63 10.67 -10.10
CA VAL A 99 0.63 10.31 -10.77
C VAL A 99 0.64 8.80 -11.05
N PRO A 100 0.92 8.37 -12.30
CA PRO A 100 0.80 6.98 -12.73
C PRO A 100 1.97 6.11 -12.25
N LEU A 101 2.36 6.27 -10.98
CA LEU A 101 3.35 5.45 -10.28
C LEU A 101 2.64 4.34 -9.49
N LYS A 102 3.25 3.17 -9.46
CA LYS A 102 2.73 2.02 -8.73
C LYS A 102 3.86 1.19 -8.13
N GLU A 103 3.63 0.67 -6.94
CA GLU A 103 4.49 -0.35 -6.34
C GLU A 103 4.08 -1.75 -6.79
N VAL A 104 5.04 -2.52 -7.27
CA VAL A 104 4.90 -3.96 -7.53
C VAL A 104 5.57 -4.74 -6.42
N HIS A 105 4.81 -5.60 -5.75
CA HIS A 105 5.28 -6.40 -4.63
C HIS A 105 5.83 -7.74 -5.13
N LEU A 106 7.14 -7.93 -5.02
CA LEU A 106 7.82 -9.14 -5.49
C LEU A 106 7.41 -10.42 -4.76
N ASN A 107 6.97 -10.30 -3.52
CA ASN A 107 6.54 -11.41 -2.65
C ASN A 107 5.05 -11.73 -2.72
N ARG A 108 4.30 -11.12 -3.65
CA ARG A 108 2.86 -11.35 -3.83
C ARG A 108 2.53 -12.01 -5.17
N SER A 109 3.48 -12.74 -5.73
CA SER A 109 3.32 -13.40 -7.05
C SER A 109 2.74 -12.44 -8.10
N PRO A 110 3.42 -11.31 -8.40
CA PRO A 110 2.87 -10.29 -9.28
C PRO A 110 2.64 -10.88 -10.68
N ALA A 111 1.48 -10.62 -11.26
CA ALA A 111 1.18 -11.06 -12.61
C ALA A 111 1.89 -10.14 -13.62
N LEU A 112 3.02 -10.59 -14.14
CA LEU A 112 3.90 -9.87 -15.05
C LEU A 112 4.04 -10.66 -16.36
N VAL A 113 4.09 -9.96 -17.50
CA VAL A 113 4.37 -10.55 -18.80
C VAL A 113 5.48 -9.74 -19.47
N ALA A 114 6.57 -10.42 -19.86
CA ALA A 114 7.67 -9.77 -20.58
C ALA A 114 7.16 -9.16 -21.90
N TRP A 115 7.65 -7.96 -22.23
CA TRP A 115 7.24 -7.24 -23.44
C TRP A 115 7.39 -8.07 -24.70
N SER A 116 8.47 -8.85 -24.80
CA SER A 116 8.73 -9.76 -25.93
C SER A 116 7.74 -10.91 -26.10
N HIS A 117 6.90 -11.17 -25.11
CA HIS A 117 5.87 -12.19 -25.16
C HIS A 117 4.51 -11.65 -25.64
N LEU A 118 4.36 -10.33 -25.75
CA LEU A 118 3.15 -9.70 -26.26
C LEU A 118 3.16 -9.68 -27.79
N ARG A 119 2.15 -10.27 -28.39
CA ARG A 119 1.94 -10.22 -29.83
C ARG A 119 1.17 -8.95 -30.20
N PRO A 120 1.23 -8.47 -31.45
CA PRO A 120 0.43 -7.32 -31.88
C PRO A 120 -1.05 -7.45 -31.53
N ALA A 121 -1.66 -8.61 -31.79
CA ALA A 121 -3.06 -8.87 -31.45
C ALA A 121 -3.37 -8.81 -29.94
N ASP A 122 -2.40 -9.11 -29.09
CA ASP A 122 -2.57 -8.96 -27.63
C ASP A 122 -2.54 -7.49 -27.25
N MET A 123 -1.64 -6.69 -27.86
CA MET A 123 -1.56 -5.24 -27.65
C MET A 123 -2.82 -4.53 -28.16
N ASP A 124 -3.29 -4.87 -29.36
CA ASP A 124 -4.53 -4.32 -29.92
C ASP A 124 -5.73 -4.59 -29.00
N ARG A 125 -5.86 -5.83 -28.52
CA ARG A 125 -6.93 -6.21 -27.60
C ARG A 125 -6.89 -5.46 -26.28
N LEU A 126 -5.69 -5.10 -25.81
CA LEU A 126 -5.47 -4.35 -24.57
C LEU A 126 -5.50 -2.84 -24.77
N GLY A 127 -5.65 -2.36 -26.01
CA GLY A 127 -5.61 -0.94 -26.35
C GLY A 127 -4.22 -0.31 -26.15
N ILE A 128 -3.16 -1.12 -26.20
CA ILE A 128 -1.78 -0.67 -26.00
C ILE A 128 -1.20 -0.18 -27.34
N ASP A 129 -0.79 1.08 -27.40
CA ASP A 129 0.02 1.62 -28.49
C ASP A 129 1.52 1.39 -28.19
N PRO A 130 2.17 0.41 -28.85
CA PRO A 130 3.57 0.10 -28.58
C PRO A 130 4.52 1.25 -28.94
N ALA A 131 4.19 2.04 -29.98
CA ALA A 131 5.02 3.18 -30.38
C ALA A 131 4.97 4.31 -29.34
N ARG A 132 3.79 4.58 -28.76
CA ARG A 132 3.64 5.52 -27.65
C ARG A 132 4.41 5.02 -26.42
N CYS A 133 4.23 3.75 -26.04
CA CYS A 133 4.94 3.17 -24.90
C CYS A 133 6.46 3.29 -25.05
N GLU A 134 7.00 3.04 -26.25
CA GLU A 134 8.46 3.15 -26.47
C GLU A 134 8.93 4.60 -26.42
N ARG A 135 8.19 5.55 -26.98
CA ARG A 135 8.51 6.98 -26.84
C ARG A 135 8.54 7.40 -25.37
N HIS A 136 7.54 7.01 -24.58
CA HIS A 136 7.47 7.33 -23.16
C HIS A 136 8.63 6.66 -22.38
N ALA A 137 8.93 5.40 -22.69
CA ALA A 137 10.04 4.69 -22.09
C ALA A 137 11.39 5.34 -22.44
N ALA A 138 11.57 5.79 -23.68
CA ALA A 138 12.78 6.51 -24.10
C ALA A 138 12.95 7.83 -23.35
N THR A 139 11.87 8.60 -23.20
CA THR A 139 11.85 9.86 -22.43
C THR A 139 12.26 9.62 -20.97
N LEU A 140 11.68 8.59 -20.32
CA LEU A 140 12.02 8.24 -18.93
C LEU A 140 13.45 7.73 -18.77
N ARG A 141 13.98 6.96 -19.75
CA ARG A 141 15.38 6.50 -19.74
C ARG A 141 16.36 7.67 -19.89
N GLN A 142 16.02 8.67 -20.70
CA GLN A 142 16.85 9.88 -20.88
C GLN A 142 16.99 10.70 -19.58
N ALA A 143 16.01 10.69 -18.72
CA ALA A 143 16.10 11.33 -17.41
C ALA A 143 17.09 10.64 -16.45
N GLY A 144 17.49 9.42 -16.76
CA GLY A 144 18.61 8.70 -16.14
C GLY A 144 18.50 8.49 -14.63
N PRO A 145 19.66 8.46 -13.92
CA PRO A 145 19.69 8.21 -12.48
C PRO A 145 18.94 9.25 -11.64
N ALA A 146 18.80 10.48 -12.13
CA ALA A 146 18.08 11.56 -11.44
C ALA A 146 16.59 11.23 -11.27
N LEU A 147 15.97 10.55 -12.27
CA LEU A 147 14.59 10.10 -12.15
C LEU A 147 14.43 9.00 -11.07
N ALA A 148 15.34 8.03 -11.05
CA ALA A 148 15.32 6.96 -10.06
C ALA A 148 15.48 7.53 -8.64
N GLU A 149 16.33 8.54 -8.46
CA GLU A 149 16.49 9.25 -7.17
C GLU A 149 15.25 10.05 -6.81
N LYS A 150 14.67 10.80 -7.75
CA LYS A 150 13.40 11.50 -7.55
C LYS A 150 12.30 10.54 -7.10
N VAL A 151 12.14 9.41 -7.77
CA VAL A 151 11.15 8.38 -7.40
C VAL A 151 11.45 7.81 -6.01
N ARG A 152 12.72 7.54 -5.67
CA ARG A 152 13.07 7.10 -4.31
C ARG A 152 12.68 8.12 -3.25
N GLN A 153 12.91 9.42 -3.49
CA GLN A 153 12.50 10.48 -2.57
C GLN A 153 10.99 10.52 -2.32
N VAL A 154 10.17 10.34 -3.37
CA VAL A 154 8.70 10.23 -3.24
C VAL A 154 8.29 9.12 -2.26
N PHE A 155 9.01 7.98 -2.29
CA PHE A 155 8.70 6.82 -1.45
C PHE A 155 9.54 6.73 -0.16
N ALA A 156 10.51 7.63 0.04
CA ALA A 156 11.34 7.68 1.25
C ALA A 156 10.62 8.36 2.41
N GLY A 157 9.70 9.27 2.13
CA GLY A 157 8.90 9.95 3.14
C GLY A 157 8.27 8.94 4.09
N GLU A 158 8.34 9.20 5.39
CA GLU A 158 7.45 8.51 6.30
C GLU A 158 6.03 8.82 5.82
N ARG A 159 5.24 7.79 5.58
CA ARG A 159 3.81 7.98 5.71
C ARG A 159 3.64 8.48 7.14
N ILE A 160 3.50 9.78 7.30
CA ILE A 160 2.76 10.29 8.43
C ILE A 160 1.36 9.73 8.16
N SER A 161 1.11 8.47 8.54
CA SER A 161 -0.24 8.11 8.88
C SER A 161 -0.56 9.15 9.94
N THR A 162 -1.45 10.07 9.64
CA THR A 162 -2.17 10.82 10.68
C THR A 162 -2.28 9.83 11.82
N PRO A 163 -1.92 10.16 13.10
CA PRO A 163 -1.92 9.19 14.17
C PRO A 163 -3.29 8.53 14.13
N GLY A 164 -3.38 7.50 13.32
CA GLY A 164 -4.58 6.74 13.08
C GLY A 164 -4.87 6.06 14.39
N ASP A 165 -6.08 5.67 14.56
CA ASP A 165 -6.48 4.80 15.65
C ASP A 165 -5.38 3.72 15.87
N VAL A 166 -4.91 3.55 17.10
CA VAL A 166 -3.87 2.56 17.42
C VAL A 166 -4.26 1.15 16.98
N ASP A 167 -5.55 0.84 16.87
CA ASP A 167 -6.04 -0.43 16.30
C ASP A 167 -5.67 -0.56 14.82
N ALA A 168 -5.76 0.52 14.04
CA ALA A 168 -5.34 0.53 12.63
C ALA A 168 -3.82 0.54 12.50
N SER A 169 -3.11 1.21 13.39
CA SER A 169 -1.65 1.32 13.37
C SER A 169 -0.91 0.05 13.82
N LEU A 170 -1.62 -1.00 14.22
CA LEU A 170 -1.01 -2.28 14.59
C LEU A 170 -0.13 -2.85 13.47
N TYR A 171 -0.46 -2.56 12.21
CA TYR A 171 0.26 -3.04 11.02
C TYR A 171 1.28 -2.04 10.46
N ASP A 172 1.44 -0.85 11.06
CA ASP A 172 2.37 0.19 10.59
C ASP A 172 3.84 -0.14 10.87
N GLY A 173 4.10 -1.17 11.65
CA GLY A 173 5.44 -1.66 11.93
C GLY A 173 5.45 -3.00 12.65
N PHE A 174 6.61 -3.66 12.63
CA PHE A 174 6.80 -4.91 13.34
C PHE A 174 7.02 -4.65 14.83
N LEU A 175 6.30 -5.38 15.68
CA LEU A 175 6.55 -5.40 17.11
C LEU A 175 7.88 -6.11 17.41
N GLY A 176 8.65 -5.55 18.32
CA GLY A 176 9.90 -6.14 18.79
C GLY A 176 9.68 -7.47 19.54
N ASP A 177 10.68 -8.34 19.50
CA ASP A 177 10.58 -9.66 20.16
C ASP A 177 10.46 -9.56 21.69
N ALA A 178 10.96 -8.46 22.28
CA ALA A 178 10.76 -8.17 23.69
C ALA A 178 9.29 -8.00 24.05
N ASP A 179 8.56 -7.23 23.23
CA ASP A 179 7.12 -6.99 23.42
C ASP A 179 6.28 -8.23 23.11
N LYS A 180 6.64 -8.99 22.06
CA LYS A 180 5.97 -10.26 21.76
C LYS A 180 6.02 -11.26 22.91
N ARG A 181 7.15 -11.34 23.64
CA ARG A 181 7.25 -12.19 24.83
C ARG A 181 6.29 -11.76 25.94
N ARG A 182 6.04 -10.45 26.10
CA ARG A 182 5.08 -9.91 27.09
C ARG A 182 3.63 -10.32 26.81
N PHE A 183 3.28 -10.67 25.57
CA PHE A 183 1.93 -11.12 25.26
C PHE A 183 1.52 -12.42 25.97
N THR A 184 2.46 -13.27 26.30
CA THR A 184 2.17 -14.44 27.14
C THR A 184 1.80 -14.00 28.54
N ASP A 185 2.54 -13.06 29.13
CA ASP A 185 2.25 -12.50 30.45
C ASP A 185 0.87 -11.83 30.47
N VAL A 186 0.53 -11.05 29.44
CA VAL A 186 -0.81 -10.44 29.32
C VAL A 186 -1.92 -11.51 29.30
N ARG A 187 -1.76 -12.55 28.49
CA ARG A 187 -2.78 -13.62 28.35
C ARG A 187 -2.97 -14.47 29.62
N THR A 188 -1.93 -14.60 30.42
CA THR A 188 -1.98 -15.39 31.66
C THR A 188 -2.34 -14.55 32.88
N THR A 189 -2.35 -13.21 32.78
CA THR A 189 -2.74 -12.32 33.87
C THR A 189 -4.25 -12.30 34.03
N PRO A 190 -4.80 -12.49 35.26
CA PRO A 190 -6.23 -12.36 35.50
C PRO A 190 -6.76 -10.99 35.05
N PRO A 191 -7.95 -10.91 34.42
CA PRO A 191 -8.52 -9.68 33.86
C PRO A 191 -8.54 -8.49 34.83
N ALA A 192 -8.85 -8.72 36.10
CA ALA A 192 -8.90 -7.69 37.13
C ALA A 192 -7.55 -7.04 37.40
N LEU A 193 -6.44 -7.74 37.10
CA LEU A 193 -5.08 -7.26 37.35
C LEU A 193 -4.42 -6.63 36.10
N LEU A 194 -5.01 -6.77 34.93
CA LEU A 194 -4.44 -6.26 33.68
C LEU A 194 -4.25 -4.73 33.68
N GLY A 195 -5.10 -3.98 34.37
CA GLY A 195 -5.00 -2.52 34.48
C GLY A 195 -4.04 -2.02 35.56
N GLN A 196 -3.64 -2.93 36.47
CA GLN A 196 -2.79 -2.58 37.60
C GLN A 196 -1.33 -2.95 37.37
N ARG A 197 -1.04 -3.81 36.37
CA ARG A 197 0.28 -4.32 36.08
C ARG A 197 0.94 -3.55 34.95
N ASP A 198 2.15 -3.04 35.21
CA ASP A 198 3.03 -2.58 34.14
C ASP A 198 3.73 -3.79 33.50
N PHE A 199 3.51 -3.96 32.18
CA PHE A 199 4.15 -5.02 31.39
C PHE A 199 5.49 -4.58 30.78
N GLY A 200 5.89 -3.32 30.95
CA GLY A 200 7.15 -2.77 30.44
C GLY A 200 7.23 -2.83 28.91
N PHE A 201 6.16 -2.52 28.21
CA PHE A 201 6.13 -2.42 26.76
C PHE A 201 7.09 -1.33 26.26
N ARG A 202 7.80 -1.64 25.18
CA ARG A 202 8.68 -0.69 24.49
C ARG A 202 7.96 0.06 23.37
N ASP A 203 7.00 -0.61 22.72
CA ASP A 203 6.19 -0.03 21.68
C ASP A 203 5.07 0.83 22.30
N ALA A 204 5.07 2.13 21.98
CA ALA A 204 4.14 3.11 22.54
C ALA A 204 2.67 2.83 22.24
N ARG A 205 2.35 1.98 21.24
CA ARG A 205 0.98 1.58 20.89
C ARG A 205 0.39 0.59 21.88
N LEU A 206 1.22 -0.26 22.49
CA LEU A 206 0.78 -1.41 23.28
C LEU A 206 0.05 -1.06 24.58
N PRO A 207 0.38 -0.02 25.33
CA PRO A 207 -0.40 0.40 26.49
C PRO A 207 -1.85 0.74 26.15
N GLU A 208 -2.07 1.50 25.07
CA GLU A 208 -3.42 1.84 24.60
C GLU A 208 -4.16 0.61 24.05
N LEU A 209 -3.49 -0.24 23.31
CA LEU A 209 -4.06 -1.50 22.83
C LEU A 209 -4.45 -2.43 23.99
N LEU A 210 -3.66 -2.49 25.07
CA LEU A 210 -4.00 -3.25 26.29
C LEU A 210 -5.27 -2.67 26.97
N PHE A 211 -5.37 -1.35 27.09
CA PHE A 211 -6.57 -0.70 27.60
C PHE A 211 -7.81 -1.08 26.78
N ARG A 212 -7.73 -0.98 25.45
CA ARG A 212 -8.84 -1.32 24.55
C ARG A 212 -9.17 -2.82 24.56
N TYR A 213 -8.16 -3.68 24.71
CA TYR A 213 -8.34 -5.11 24.89
C TYR A 213 -9.16 -5.41 26.16
N ARG A 214 -8.83 -4.76 27.29
CA ARG A 214 -9.59 -4.86 28.55
C ARG A 214 -11.02 -4.34 28.36
N ALA A 215 -11.17 -3.17 27.77
CA ALA A 215 -12.46 -2.53 27.56
C ALA A 215 -13.44 -3.36 26.71
N ARG A 216 -12.93 -4.08 25.72
CA ARG A 216 -13.72 -4.96 24.83
C ARG A 216 -14.10 -6.27 25.51
N ASN A 217 -13.19 -6.86 26.25
CA ASN A 217 -13.36 -8.22 26.75
C ASN A 217 -13.88 -8.26 28.20
N TRP A 218 -13.52 -7.30 29.02
CA TRP A 218 -13.87 -7.26 30.46
C TRP A 218 -14.22 -5.84 30.91
N PRO A 219 -15.30 -5.23 30.38
CA PRO A 219 -15.67 -3.84 30.69
C PRO A 219 -15.97 -3.61 32.18
N ALA A 220 -16.36 -4.67 32.91
CA ALA A 220 -16.60 -4.59 34.35
C ALA A 220 -15.30 -4.35 35.17
N THR A 221 -14.12 -4.58 34.60
CA THR A 221 -12.84 -4.35 35.28
C THR A 221 -12.31 -2.92 35.12
N LEU A 222 -12.99 -2.08 34.34
CA LEU A 222 -12.59 -0.71 34.11
C LEU A 222 -12.98 0.18 35.31
N ALA A 223 -12.07 1.09 35.69
CA ALA A 223 -12.39 2.18 36.60
C ALA A 223 -13.42 3.15 35.97
N PRO A 224 -14.12 4.00 36.76
CA PRO A 224 -15.08 4.93 36.21
C PRO A 224 -14.51 5.82 35.10
N GLU A 225 -13.35 6.39 35.31
CA GLU A 225 -12.64 7.26 34.34
C GLU A 225 -12.24 6.50 33.07
N GLU A 226 -11.88 5.22 33.19
CA GLU A 226 -11.57 4.36 32.04
C GLU A 226 -12.84 4.05 31.23
N ARG A 227 -14.00 3.90 31.89
CA ARG A 227 -15.30 3.71 31.21
C ARG A 227 -15.70 4.95 30.41
N GLU A 228 -15.59 6.13 31.02
CA GLU A 228 -15.86 7.40 30.34
C GLU A 228 -14.97 7.58 29.12
N ARG A 229 -13.67 7.32 29.26
CA ARG A 229 -12.69 7.37 28.18
C ARG A 229 -13.07 6.40 27.05
N TRP A 230 -13.46 5.17 27.38
CA TRP A 230 -13.88 4.17 26.41
C TRP A 230 -15.15 4.58 25.67
N ASP A 231 -16.12 5.12 26.39
CA ASP A 231 -17.37 5.59 25.79
C ASP A 231 -17.16 6.81 24.90
N ALA A 232 -16.30 7.73 25.30
CA ALA A 232 -15.92 8.88 24.48
C ALA A 232 -15.24 8.42 23.16
N TYR A 233 -14.32 7.46 23.25
CA TYR A 233 -13.67 6.87 22.06
C TYR A 233 -14.68 6.22 21.11
N ARG A 234 -15.62 5.40 21.63
CA ARG A 234 -16.63 4.73 20.80
C ARG A 234 -17.52 5.73 20.07
N ARG A 235 -17.94 6.80 20.77
CA ARG A 235 -18.75 7.88 20.16
C ARG A 235 -17.96 8.63 19.10
N ALA A 236 -16.72 9.01 19.40
CA ALA A 236 -15.86 9.70 18.45
C ALA A 236 -15.58 8.87 17.18
N ARG A 237 -15.42 7.56 17.33
CA ARG A 237 -15.18 6.65 16.21
C ARG A 237 -16.35 6.59 15.22
N LEU A 238 -17.59 6.65 15.72
CA LEU A 238 -18.82 6.54 14.92
C LEU A 238 -19.48 7.88 14.64
N ALA A 239 -18.85 8.99 15.03
CA ALA A 239 -19.33 10.32 14.68
C ALA A 239 -19.20 10.60 13.19
N THR A 240 -20.16 11.33 12.63
CA THR A 240 -20.13 11.78 11.24
C THR A 240 -18.84 12.59 10.97
N GLY A 241 -18.13 12.28 9.89
CA GLY A 241 -16.84 12.90 9.54
C GLY A 241 -15.65 12.39 10.36
N SER A 242 -15.83 11.33 11.17
CA SER A 242 -14.72 10.68 11.87
C SER A 242 -13.75 10.04 10.88
N ASN A 243 -12.45 10.26 11.06
CA ASN A 243 -11.39 9.55 10.32
C ASN A 243 -11.03 8.19 10.94
N LEU A 244 -11.73 7.79 12.01
CA LEU A 244 -11.45 6.55 12.76
C LEU A 244 -12.27 5.35 12.26
N SER A 245 -13.28 5.57 11.42
CA SER A 245 -14.15 4.53 10.87
C SER A 245 -14.74 4.99 9.54
N GLU A 246 -14.94 4.05 8.61
CA GLU A 246 -15.70 4.25 7.38
C GLU A 246 -17.22 4.29 7.63
N TYR A 247 -17.66 3.82 8.81
CA TYR A 247 -19.07 3.79 9.24
C TYR A 247 -19.34 4.85 10.30
N SER A 248 -20.49 5.51 10.19
CA SER A 248 -21.02 6.43 11.19
C SER A 248 -22.40 5.97 11.65
N PHE A 249 -22.91 6.55 12.74
CA PHE A 249 -24.31 6.34 13.16
C PHE A 249 -25.29 6.75 12.05
N GLU A 250 -25.00 7.85 11.35
CA GLU A 250 -25.85 8.34 10.27
C GLU A 250 -25.89 7.38 9.07
N SER A 251 -24.72 6.78 8.69
CA SER A 251 -24.69 5.79 7.61
C SER A 251 -25.42 4.50 8.01
N PHE A 252 -25.34 4.10 9.27
CA PHE A 252 -26.05 2.94 9.78
C PHE A 252 -27.56 3.15 9.76
N ASP A 253 -28.05 4.31 10.23
CA ASP A 253 -29.48 4.64 10.24
C ASP A 253 -30.04 4.75 8.81
N ALA A 254 -29.22 5.14 7.84
CA ALA A 254 -29.64 5.22 6.43
C ALA A 254 -29.75 3.85 5.73
N GLU A 255 -29.14 2.80 6.28
CA GLU A 255 -29.20 1.42 5.76
C GLU A 255 -30.34 0.58 6.39
N LEU A 256 -31.00 1.08 7.47
CA LEU A 256 -32.14 0.45 8.13
C LEU A 256 -33.46 0.86 7.49
#